data_dbee6210665193d34bdd61eb91566d4f
#
_entry.id   dbee6210665193d34bdd61eb91566d4f
#
_cell.length_a   1.000
_cell.length_b   1.000
_cell.length_c   1.000
_cell.angle_alpha   90.00
_cell.angle_beta   90.00
_cell.angle_gamma   90.00
#
_symmetry.space_group_name_H-M   'P 1'
#
loop_
_entity.id
_entity.type
_entity.pdbx_description
1 polymer ?
#
loop_
_entity_poly.entity_id
_entity_poly.type
_entity_poly.pdbx_seq_one_letter_code
_entity_poly.pdbx_strand_id
1 'polypeptide(L)'
;SIRKYEDKPVEKEKLEKILTSAHVAPTAANLQPVKLLVVQDKERLKSIAKAGNIYNAPLAIIVCADHSKAWTRPFDNKQTADIDASILTDHMMLQATELGLGTVWICFF
;
A
#
# COMPACT_ATOMS: atom_id res chain seq x y z
N SER A 1 4.96 7.37 11.33
CA SER A 1 5.94 6.98 10.30
C SER A 1 7.22 6.46 10.94
N ILE A 2 7.57 5.24 10.62
CA ILE A 2 8.80 4.60 11.07
C ILE A 2 9.80 4.59 9.92
N ARG A 3 11.04 5.01 10.18
CA ARG A 3 12.07 5.13 9.15
C ARG A 3 13.35 4.35 9.46
N LYS A 4 13.23 3.35 10.34
CA LYS A 4 14.30 2.43 10.68
C LYS A 4 13.68 1.06 10.96
N TYR A 5 14.15 0.04 10.31
CA TYR A 5 13.55 -1.30 10.33
C TYR A 5 14.60 -2.36 10.67
N GLU A 6 14.16 -3.45 11.29
CA GLU A 6 14.96 -4.63 11.48
C GLU A 6 15.20 -5.32 10.13
N ASP A 7 16.40 -5.88 9.95
CA ASP A 7 16.71 -6.67 8.75
C ASP A 7 16.23 -8.11 8.96
N LYS A 8 14.90 -8.26 8.95
CA LYS A 8 14.29 -9.57 9.07
C LYS A 8 12.97 -9.61 8.30
N PRO A 9 12.62 -10.75 7.67
CA PRO A 9 11.38 -10.86 6.90
C PRO A 9 10.14 -10.64 7.78
N VAL A 10 9.10 -10.09 7.19
CA VAL A 10 7.77 -10.04 7.81
C VAL A 10 7.16 -11.44 7.74
N GLU A 11 6.64 -11.94 8.87
CA GLU A 11 6.01 -13.26 8.91
C GLU A 11 4.83 -13.32 7.94
N LYS A 12 4.70 -14.45 7.27
CA LYS A 12 3.67 -14.65 6.24
C LYS A 12 2.27 -14.39 6.76
N GLU A 13 1.96 -14.82 7.98
CA GLU A 13 0.64 -14.64 8.61
C GLU A 13 0.32 -13.15 8.81
N LYS A 14 1.32 -12.37 9.17
CA LYS A 14 1.15 -10.91 9.33
C LYS A 14 0.90 -10.23 7.99
N LEU A 15 1.66 -10.59 6.97
CA LEU A 15 1.47 -10.05 5.62
C LEU A 15 0.07 -10.38 5.09
N GLU A 16 -0.40 -11.61 5.29
CA GLU A 16 -1.74 -12.02 4.88
C GLU A 16 -2.83 -11.17 5.53
N LYS A 17 -2.70 -10.87 6.83
CA LYS A 17 -3.65 -10.00 7.53
C LYS A 17 -3.63 -8.58 6.99
N ILE A 18 -2.45 -8.05 6.68
CA ILE A 18 -2.31 -6.72 6.08
C ILE A 18 -3.02 -6.67 4.73
N LEU A 19 -2.81 -7.66 3.88
CA LEU A 19 -3.45 -7.73 2.57
C LEU A 19 -4.97 -7.92 2.69
N THR A 20 -5.43 -8.67 3.68
CA THR A 20 -6.87 -8.82 3.96
C THR A 20 -7.49 -7.48 4.37
N SER A 21 -6.79 -6.67 5.16
CA SER A 21 -7.30 -5.35 5.56
C SER A 21 -7.51 -4.44 4.35
N ALA A 22 -6.64 -4.53 3.35
CA ALA A 22 -6.82 -3.82 2.09
C ALA A 22 -8.02 -4.36 1.31
N HIS A 23 -8.18 -5.68 1.27
CA HIS A 23 -9.26 -6.32 0.53
C HIS A 23 -10.65 -5.95 1.07
N VAL A 24 -10.79 -5.76 2.36
CA VAL A 24 -12.08 -5.41 2.99
C VAL A 24 -12.31 -3.90 3.08
N ALA A 25 -11.33 -3.09 2.71
CA ALA A 25 -11.47 -1.63 2.75
C ALA A 25 -12.50 -1.16 1.72
N PRO A 26 -13.29 -0.11 2.04
CA PRO A 26 -14.28 0.40 1.10
C PRO A 26 -13.63 1.14 -0.08
N THR A 27 -14.29 1.05 -1.23
CA THR A 27 -13.97 1.88 -2.40
C THR A 27 -15.27 2.45 -2.97
N ALA A 28 -15.19 3.55 -3.70
CA ALA A 28 -16.35 4.18 -4.28
C ALA A 28 -17.07 3.21 -5.22
N ALA A 29 -18.39 3.05 -5.01
CA ALA A 29 -19.25 2.09 -5.73
C ALA A 29 -18.72 0.66 -5.71
N ASN A 30 -17.83 0.33 -4.76
CA ASN A 30 -17.17 -0.98 -4.65
C ASN A 30 -16.48 -1.43 -5.95
N LEU A 31 -15.96 -0.49 -6.71
CA LEU A 31 -15.30 -0.80 -7.98
C LEU A 31 -13.90 -1.38 -7.81
N GLN A 32 -13.30 -1.24 -6.64
CA GLN A 32 -12.03 -1.87 -6.28
C GLN A 32 -10.91 -1.62 -7.31
N PRO A 33 -10.62 -0.34 -7.64
CA PRO A 33 -9.69 0.01 -8.72
C PRO A 33 -8.23 0.00 -8.30
N VAL A 34 -7.87 -0.77 -7.27
CA VAL A 34 -6.54 -0.73 -6.68
C VAL A 34 -5.90 -2.11 -6.79
N LYS A 35 -4.65 -2.11 -7.24
CA LYS A 35 -3.79 -3.30 -7.23
C LYS A 35 -2.61 -3.08 -6.30
N LEU A 36 -2.19 -4.14 -5.63
CA LEU A 36 -1.06 -4.10 -4.71
C LEU A 36 0.07 -4.96 -5.28
N LEU A 37 1.25 -4.36 -5.39
CA LEU A 37 2.47 -5.10 -5.71
C LEU A 37 3.29 -5.27 -4.43
N VAL A 38 3.39 -6.50 -3.96
CA VAL A 38 4.14 -6.84 -2.75
C VAL A 38 5.55 -7.22 -3.15
N VAL A 39 6.55 -6.55 -2.59
CA VAL A 39 7.96 -6.75 -2.91
C VAL A 39 8.73 -7.09 -1.65
N GLN A 40 9.34 -8.28 -1.63
CA GLN A 40 10.16 -8.78 -0.52
C GLN A 40 11.55 -9.22 -0.99
N ASP A 41 11.74 -9.43 -2.29
CA ASP A 41 13.01 -9.82 -2.88
C ASP A 41 14.04 -8.69 -2.75
N LYS A 42 15.22 -9.00 -2.24
CA LYS A 42 16.26 -7.99 -1.97
C LYS A 42 16.69 -7.22 -3.21
N GLU A 43 16.80 -7.89 -4.36
CA GLU A 43 17.20 -7.22 -5.60
C GLU A 43 16.12 -6.26 -6.10
N ARG A 44 14.86 -6.66 -5.98
CA ARG A 44 13.72 -5.79 -6.35
C ARG A 44 13.57 -4.62 -5.39
N LEU A 45 13.79 -4.84 -4.11
CA LEU A 45 13.80 -3.76 -3.12
C LEU A 45 14.88 -2.74 -3.42
N LYS A 46 16.07 -3.17 -3.84
CA LYS A 46 17.14 -2.27 -4.29
C LYS A 46 16.70 -1.44 -5.50
N SER A 47 15.98 -2.04 -6.44
CA SER A 47 15.45 -1.33 -7.61
C SER A 47 14.46 -0.26 -7.20
N ILE A 48 13.54 -0.57 -6.28
CA ILE A 48 12.59 0.41 -5.75
C ILE A 48 13.31 1.55 -5.04
N ALA A 49 14.36 1.24 -4.27
CA ALA A 49 15.14 2.22 -3.54
C ALA A 49 15.83 3.26 -4.43
N LYS A 50 16.03 2.95 -5.71
CA LYS A 50 16.54 3.92 -6.69
C LYS A 50 15.53 5.00 -7.04
N ALA A 51 14.24 4.68 -6.93
CA ALA A 51 13.16 5.62 -7.23
C ALA A 51 12.75 6.45 -6.00
N GLY A 52 12.81 5.87 -4.82
CA GLY A 52 12.45 6.56 -3.58
C GLY A 52 13.06 5.88 -2.37
N ASN A 53 13.29 6.64 -1.32
CA ASN A 53 13.91 6.12 -0.11
C ASN A 53 12.93 5.21 0.66
N ILE A 54 13.21 3.93 0.73
CA ILE A 54 12.43 2.95 1.47
C ILE A 54 13.05 2.57 2.82
N TYR A 55 14.10 3.30 3.24
CA TYR A 55 14.73 3.15 4.56
C TYR A 55 15.19 1.71 4.86
N ASN A 56 15.65 0.99 3.85
CA ASN A 56 16.07 -0.41 3.95
C ASN A 56 15.00 -1.34 4.54
N ALA A 57 13.73 -1.03 4.32
CA ALA A 57 12.65 -1.90 4.77
C ALA A 57 12.72 -3.27 4.09
N PRO A 58 12.40 -4.37 4.82
CA PRO A 58 12.43 -5.72 4.25
C PRO A 58 11.21 -6.04 3.38
N LEU A 59 10.23 -5.16 3.37
CA LEU A 59 8.99 -5.30 2.61
C LEU A 59 8.53 -3.94 2.10
N ALA A 60 8.14 -3.88 0.86
CA ALA A 60 7.47 -2.72 0.28
C ALA A 60 6.18 -3.16 -0.41
N ILE A 61 5.14 -2.36 -0.28
CA ILE A 61 3.88 -2.57 -1.00
C ILE A 61 3.66 -1.34 -1.88
N ILE A 62 3.65 -1.56 -3.19
CA ILE A 62 3.33 -0.49 -4.14
C ILE A 62 1.82 -0.52 -4.36
N VAL A 63 1.17 0.58 -4.03
CA VAL A 63 -0.29 0.72 -4.18
C VAL A 63 -0.55 1.40 -5.52
N CYS A 64 -1.21 0.69 -6.42
CA CYS A 64 -1.46 1.14 -7.78
C CYS A 64 -2.94 1.38 -7.98
N ALA A 65 -3.32 2.59 -8.36
CA ALA A 65 -4.71 2.93 -8.65
C ALA A 65 -4.95 2.89 -10.17
N ASP A 66 -5.98 2.17 -10.59
CA ASP A 66 -6.39 2.10 -11.99
C ASP A 66 -7.44 3.18 -12.26
N HIS A 67 -7.00 4.27 -12.85
CA HIS A 67 -7.86 5.42 -13.14
C HIS A 67 -8.98 5.08 -14.14
N SER A 68 -8.80 4.07 -14.98
CA SER A 68 -9.84 3.66 -15.94
C SER A 68 -10.99 2.89 -15.30
N LYS A 69 -10.77 2.32 -14.09
CA LYS A 69 -11.76 1.52 -13.36
C LYS A 69 -12.41 2.26 -12.19
N ALA A 70 -11.79 3.34 -11.73
CA ALA A 70 -12.28 4.08 -10.57
C ALA A 70 -13.60 4.79 -10.88
N TRP A 71 -14.41 4.97 -9.84
CA TRP A 71 -15.64 5.72 -9.95
C TRP A 71 -15.36 7.18 -10.32
N THR A 72 -16.15 7.70 -11.23
CA THR A 72 -16.05 9.09 -11.67
C THR A 72 -17.37 9.79 -11.38
N ARG A 73 -17.30 10.92 -10.69
CA ARG A 73 -18.50 11.69 -10.32
C ARG A 73 -19.10 12.35 -11.58
N PRO A 74 -20.40 12.09 -11.86
CA PRO A 74 -20.97 12.48 -13.16
C PRO A 74 -21.00 13.98 -13.46
N PHE A 75 -21.18 14.82 -12.43
CA PHE A 75 -21.39 16.26 -12.69
C PHE A 75 -20.11 17.07 -12.85
N ASP A 76 -18.95 16.56 -12.42
CA ASP A 76 -17.69 17.29 -12.55
C ASP A 76 -16.49 16.41 -12.93
N ASN A 77 -16.74 15.14 -13.22
CA ASN A 77 -15.74 14.15 -13.61
C ASN A 77 -14.62 13.93 -12.57
N LYS A 78 -14.86 14.28 -11.31
CA LYS A 78 -13.91 13.98 -10.25
C LYS A 78 -13.80 12.47 -10.05
N GLN A 79 -12.59 11.96 -10.11
CA GLN A 79 -12.31 10.54 -10.01
C GLN A 79 -11.82 10.17 -8.61
N THR A 80 -12.20 8.98 -8.14
CA THR A 80 -11.90 8.55 -6.78
C THR A 80 -10.69 7.62 -6.67
N ALA A 81 -9.92 7.42 -7.74
CA ALA A 81 -8.81 6.47 -7.75
C ALA A 81 -7.82 6.70 -6.60
N ASP A 82 -7.36 7.93 -6.43
CA ASP A 82 -6.40 8.27 -5.37
C ASP A 82 -7.02 8.17 -3.98
N ILE A 83 -8.30 8.50 -3.86
CA ILE A 83 -9.03 8.36 -2.60
C ILE A 83 -9.12 6.89 -2.21
N ASP A 84 -9.53 6.03 -3.14
CA ASP A 84 -9.66 4.59 -2.91
C ASP A 84 -8.30 3.98 -2.53
N ALA A 85 -7.24 4.32 -3.26
CA ALA A 85 -5.88 3.86 -2.95
C ALA A 85 -5.42 4.31 -1.56
N SER A 86 -5.75 5.54 -1.18
CA SER A 86 -5.41 6.08 0.14
C SER A 86 -6.13 5.36 1.27
N ILE A 87 -7.40 5.01 1.07
CA ILE A 87 -8.18 4.26 2.05
C ILE A 87 -7.56 2.88 2.28
N LEU A 88 -7.22 2.15 1.21
CA LEU A 88 -6.57 0.85 1.33
C LEU A 88 -5.22 0.96 2.04
N THR A 89 -4.44 1.96 1.70
CA THR A 89 -3.13 2.20 2.32
C THR A 89 -3.26 2.42 3.81
N ASP A 90 -4.20 3.28 4.22
CA ASP A 90 -4.44 3.56 5.64
C ASP A 90 -4.87 2.30 6.40
N HIS A 91 -5.77 1.51 5.84
CA HIS A 91 -6.20 0.24 6.45
C HIS A 91 -5.01 -0.71 6.66
N MET A 92 -4.12 -0.82 5.67
CA MET A 92 -2.92 -1.65 5.80
C MET A 92 -1.97 -1.14 6.89
N MET A 93 -1.81 0.17 7.00
CA MET A 93 -0.95 0.78 8.03
C MET A 93 -1.51 0.54 9.43
N LEU A 94 -2.82 0.67 9.61
CA LEU A 94 -3.47 0.38 10.88
C LEU A 94 -3.33 -1.09 11.27
N GLN A 95 -3.56 -2.00 10.33
CA GLN A 95 -3.41 -3.43 10.59
C GLN A 95 -1.95 -3.79 10.91
N ALA A 96 -1.00 -3.20 10.21
CA ALA A 96 0.42 -3.42 10.50
C ALA A 96 0.77 -2.98 11.92
N THR A 97 0.25 -1.83 12.34
CA THR A 97 0.46 -1.32 13.71
C THR A 97 -0.11 -2.28 14.75
N GLU A 98 -1.30 -2.82 14.54
CA GLU A 98 -1.91 -3.82 15.42
C GLU A 98 -1.04 -5.07 15.54
N LEU A 99 -0.33 -5.43 14.48
CA LEU A 99 0.56 -6.59 14.43
C LEU A 99 1.98 -6.30 14.96
N GLY A 100 2.22 -5.10 15.46
CA GLY A 100 3.52 -4.70 15.98
C GLY A 100 4.54 -4.30 14.93
N LEU A 101 4.11 -4.02 13.70
CA LEU A 101 4.98 -3.61 12.61
C LEU A 101 4.95 -2.09 12.42
N GLY A 102 6.12 -1.52 12.13
CA GLY A 102 6.25 -0.12 11.75
C GLY A 102 6.03 0.08 10.26
N THR A 103 5.49 1.22 9.87
CA THR A 103 5.25 1.58 8.47
C THR A 103 5.62 3.03 8.19
N VAL A 104 5.81 3.33 6.93
CA VAL A 104 5.90 4.70 6.43
C VAL A 104 5.23 4.76 5.05
N TRP A 105 4.40 5.78 4.87
CA TRP A 105 3.78 6.08 3.57
C TRP A 105 4.71 7.01 2.80
N ILE A 106 5.10 6.59 1.61
CA ILE A 106 6.04 7.33 0.75
C ILE A 106 5.31 7.82 -0.49
N CYS A 107 5.34 9.12 -0.71
CA CYS A 107 4.84 9.78 -1.92
C CYS A 107 5.95 10.46 -2.71
N PHE A 108 7.13 10.58 -2.13
CA PHE A 108 8.27 11.22 -2.79
C PHE A 108 9.07 10.18 -3.58
N PHE A 109 8.69 10.00 -4.80
CA PHE A 109 9.39 9.10 -5.72
C PHE A 109 9.11 9.47 -7.17
#